data_507a6cb8d68555e25926f5d9e367983e
#
_entry.id   507a6cb8d68555e25926f5d9e367983e
#
_cell.length_a   1.000
_cell.length_b   1.000
_cell.length_c   1.000
_cell.angle_alpha   90.00
_cell.angle_beta   90.00
_cell.angle_gamma   90.00
#
_symmetry.space_group_name_H-M   'P 1'
#
loop_
_entity.id
_entity.type
_entity.pdbx_description
1 polymer ?
#
loop_
_entity_poly.entity_id
_entity_poly.type
_entity_poly.pdbx_seq_one_letter_code
_entity_poly.pdbx_strand_id
1 'polypeptide(L)'
;MWRIAAPMILSNISIPLVGITDTVITGHLENPEYLASIAVATTIIGFFVASMNFLRMGTTGITAQYFGANNFNGFRTILGQTLLAAISISFIVILLQNQINQIGLFLIGSQESVAYYASQYFYIRIWGIPATLINFSLIGWFIGLQNGSCLLYTSDAADEGLGVDL
;
A
#
# COMPACT_ATOMS: atom_id res chain seq x y z
N MET A 1 -8.50 -24.66 7.12
CA MET A 1 -7.30 -24.01 6.58
C MET A 1 -7.51 -23.48 5.15
N TRP A 2 -7.97 -24.27 4.19
CA TRP A 2 -8.21 -23.80 2.80
C TRP A 2 -9.19 -22.63 2.65
N ARG A 3 -10.23 -22.54 3.47
CA ARG A 3 -11.24 -21.45 3.43
C ARG A 3 -10.66 -20.06 3.78
N ILE A 4 -9.49 -20.00 4.42
CA ILE A 4 -8.80 -18.74 4.73
C ILE A 4 -7.62 -18.55 3.77
N ALA A 5 -6.92 -19.63 3.42
CA ALA A 5 -5.73 -19.56 2.58
C ALA A 5 -6.07 -19.20 1.12
N ALA A 6 -7.13 -19.76 0.53
CA ALA A 6 -7.48 -19.52 -0.85
C ALA A 6 -7.84 -18.04 -1.15
N PRO A 7 -8.69 -17.36 -0.36
CA PRO A 7 -8.92 -15.93 -0.53
C PRO A 7 -7.65 -15.07 -0.38
N MET A 8 -6.78 -15.41 0.58
CA MET A 8 -5.52 -14.69 0.77
C MET A 8 -4.55 -14.84 -0.41
N ILE A 9 -4.49 -16.03 -1.01
CA ILE A 9 -3.65 -16.28 -2.19
C ILE A 9 -4.15 -15.47 -3.38
N LEU A 10 -5.48 -15.48 -3.64
CA LEU A 10 -6.10 -14.73 -4.72
C LEU A 10 -5.87 -13.23 -4.56
N SER A 11 -6.08 -12.69 -3.37
CA SER A 11 -5.82 -11.28 -3.05
C SER A 11 -4.35 -10.90 -3.27
N ASN A 12 -3.40 -11.76 -2.92
CA ASN A 12 -1.98 -11.48 -3.11
C ASN A 12 -1.50 -11.60 -4.57
N ILE A 13 -2.26 -12.26 -5.45
CA ILE A 13 -1.95 -12.35 -6.89
C ILE A 13 -2.27 -11.01 -7.59
N SER A 14 -3.27 -10.27 -7.16
CA SER A 14 -3.65 -8.97 -7.76
C SER A 14 -2.50 -7.96 -7.70
N ILE A 15 -1.76 -7.89 -6.59
CA ILE A 15 -0.66 -6.93 -6.41
C ILE A 15 0.44 -7.05 -7.48
N PRO A 16 1.01 -8.26 -7.77
CA PRO A 16 1.96 -8.43 -8.87
C PRO A 16 1.38 -8.10 -10.25
N LEU A 17 0.09 -8.37 -10.49
CA LEU A 17 -0.54 -8.11 -11.78
C LEU A 17 -0.55 -6.61 -12.11
N VAL A 18 -0.86 -5.74 -11.16
CA VAL A 18 -0.78 -4.28 -11.34
C VAL A 18 0.64 -3.86 -11.72
N GLY A 19 1.66 -4.37 -11.02
CA GLY A 19 3.06 -4.06 -11.33
C GLY A 19 3.49 -4.54 -12.73
N ILE A 20 3.00 -5.70 -13.17
CA ILE A 20 3.25 -6.20 -14.53
C ILE A 20 2.57 -5.30 -15.57
N THR A 21 1.34 -4.91 -15.34
CA THR A 21 0.58 -4.02 -16.23
C THR A 21 1.28 -2.66 -16.38
N ASP A 22 1.69 -2.04 -15.28
CA ASP A 22 2.46 -0.80 -15.29
C ASP A 22 3.75 -0.95 -16.12
N THR A 23 4.48 -2.06 -15.95
CA THR A 23 5.71 -2.32 -16.70
C THR A 23 5.45 -2.56 -18.18
N VAL A 24 4.38 -3.27 -18.54
CA VAL A 24 4.00 -3.53 -19.95
C VAL A 24 3.59 -2.24 -20.64
N ILE A 25 2.75 -1.41 -20.00
CA ILE A 25 2.31 -0.14 -20.58
C ILE A 25 3.49 0.79 -20.82
N THR A 26 4.36 0.93 -19.81
CA THR A 26 5.52 1.82 -19.90
C THR A 26 6.63 1.29 -20.81
N GLY A 27 6.76 -0.04 -20.93
CA GLY A 27 7.70 -0.65 -21.86
C GLY A 27 7.38 -0.43 -23.35
N HIS A 28 6.14 -0.02 -23.66
CA HIS A 28 5.71 0.35 -25.02
C HIS A 28 5.90 1.84 -25.35
N LEU A 29 6.33 2.66 -24.36
CA LEU A 29 6.66 4.05 -24.59
C LEU A 29 8.02 4.16 -25.29
N GLU A 30 8.12 5.05 -26.28
CA GLU A 30 9.29 5.20 -27.15
C GLU A 30 10.57 5.61 -26.41
N ASN A 31 10.44 6.18 -25.22
CA ASN A 31 11.57 6.72 -24.47
C ASN A 31 11.90 5.87 -23.22
N PRO A 32 13.07 5.21 -23.15
CA PRO A 32 13.46 4.36 -22.03
C PRO A 32 13.58 5.13 -20.69
N GLU A 33 13.68 6.45 -20.72
CA GLU A 33 13.72 7.29 -19.52
C GLU A 33 12.43 7.23 -18.72
N TYR A 34 11.28 7.04 -19.37
CA TYR A 34 9.99 6.91 -18.66
C TYR A 34 9.93 5.63 -17.81
N LEU A 35 10.39 4.51 -18.37
CA LEU A 35 10.43 3.24 -17.63
C LEU A 35 11.36 3.35 -16.42
N ALA A 36 12.54 3.95 -16.60
CA ALA A 36 13.48 4.18 -15.52
C ALA A 36 12.90 5.09 -14.43
N SER A 37 12.18 6.15 -14.82
CA SER A 37 11.55 7.11 -13.91
C SER A 37 10.47 6.47 -13.05
N ILE A 38 9.62 5.63 -13.64
CA ILE A 38 8.60 4.88 -12.90
C ILE A 38 9.23 3.88 -11.94
N ALA A 39 10.28 3.17 -12.37
CA ALA A 39 11.00 2.24 -11.51
C ALA A 39 11.59 2.95 -10.28
N VAL A 40 12.22 4.11 -10.46
CA VAL A 40 12.76 4.94 -9.37
C VAL A 40 11.65 5.37 -8.40
N ALA A 41 10.58 5.98 -8.90
CA ALA A 41 9.49 6.47 -8.07
C ALA A 41 8.77 5.32 -7.33
N THR A 42 8.55 4.20 -8.01
CA THR A 42 7.93 3.00 -7.41
C THR A 42 8.83 2.41 -6.33
N THR A 43 10.15 2.46 -6.49
CA THR A 43 11.09 2.01 -5.46
C THR A 43 11.00 2.88 -4.21
N ILE A 44 10.94 4.20 -4.35
CA ILE A 44 10.80 5.13 -3.22
C ILE A 44 9.51 4.86 -2.46
N ILE A 45 8.39 4.80 -3.17
CA ILE A 45 7.07 4.54 -2.57
C ILE A 45 7.03 3.15 -1.96
N GLY A 46 7.56 2.14 -2.66
CA GLY A 46 7.60 0.75 -2.21
C GLY A 46 8.38 0.57 -0.92
N PHE A 47 9.53 1.23 -0.79
CA PHE A 47 10.31 1.23 0.44
C PHE A 47 9.51 1.83 1.62
N PHE A 48 8.82 2.96 1.37
CA PHE A 48 7.97 3.59 2.37
C PHE A 48 6.81 2.68 2.77
N VAL A 49 6.08 2.12 1.80
CA VAL A 49 4.95 1.20 2.04
C VAL A 49 5.41 -0.06 2.78
N ALA A 50 6.56 -0.63 2.40
CA ALA A 50 7.15 -1.78 3.09
C ALA A 50 7.47 -1.47 4.56
N SER A 51 7.99 -0.27 4.83
CA SER A 51 8.26 0.19 6.19
C SER A 51 6.98 0.30 7.02
N MET A 52 5.85 0.67 6.40
CA MET A 52 4.55 0.80 7.08
C MET A 52 3.81 -0.54 7.29
N ASN A 53 4.34 -1.64 6.81
CA ASN A 53 3.72 -2.98 6.98
C ASN A 53 3.58 -3.40 8.47
N PHE A 54 4.33 -2.74 9.36
CA PHE A 54 4.18 -2.94 10.81
C PHE A 54 2.75 -2.65 11.30
N LEU A 55 2.05 -1.70 10.64
CA LEU A 55 0.67 -1.35 10.97
C LEU A 55 -0.25 -2.57 10.77
N ARG A 56 -0.10 -3.29 9.66
CA ARG A 56 -0.83 -4.54 9.39
C ARG A 56 -0.51 -5.62 10.42
N MET A 57 0.78 -5.86 10.67
CA MET A 57 1.22 -6.90 11.61
C MET A 57 0.77 -6.61 13.04
N GLY A 58 0.91 -5.37 13.50
CA GLY A 58 0.47 -4.94 14.82
C GLY A 58 -1.04 -5.07 14.99
N THR A 59 -1.82 -4.61 14.01
CA THR A 59 -3.28 -4.73 14.03
C THR A 59 -3.72 -6.20 14.09
N THR A 60 -3.10 -7.08 13.29
CA THR A 60 -3.41 -8.51 13.29
C THR A 60 -3.18 -9.14 14.67
N GLY A 61 -2.03 -8.88 15.28
CA GLY A 61 -1.69 -9.47 16.58
C GLY A 61 -2.62 -9.04 17.70
N ILE A 62 -2.89 -7.74 17.79
CA ILE A 62 -3.75 -7.20 18.85
C ILE A 62 -5.22 -7.62 18.65
N THR A 63 -5.70 -7.60 17.41
CA THR A 63 -7.07 -8.05 17.09
C THR A 63 -7.26 -9.52 17.44
N ALA A 64 -6.29 -10.38 17.11
CA ALA A 64 -6.35 -11.81 17.45
C ALA A 64 -6.40 -12.07 18.97
N GLN A 65 -5.67 -11.27 19.77
CA GLN A 65 -5.71 -11.37 21.22
C GLN A 65 -7.10 -11.01 21.78
N TYR A 66 -7.69 -9.90 21.34
CA TYR A 66 -9.04 -9.52 21.77
C TYR A 66 -10.11 -10.49 21.30
N PHE A 67 -9.95 -11.02 20.09
CA PHE A 67 -10.86 -12.05 19.56
C PHE A 67 -10.78 -13.34 20.37
N GLY A 68 -9.57 -13.83 20.69
CA GLY A 68 -9.35 -15.02 21.53
C GLY A 68 -9.88 -14.85 22.95
N ALA A 69 -9.86 -13.61 23.49
CA ALA A 69 -10.41 -13.27 24.80
C ALA A 69 -11.94 -13.03 24.77
N ASN A 70 -12.63 -13.21 23.65
CA ASN A 70 -14.06 -12.90 23.43
C ASN A 70 -14.45 -11.45 23.81
N ASN A 71 -13.50 -10.51 23.70
CA ASN A 71 -13.72 -9.11 24.03
C ASN A 71 -14.16 -8.33 22.79
N PHE A 72 -15.47 -8.33 22.54
CA PHE A 72 -16.10 -7.68 21.38
C PHE A 72 -15.89 -6.15 21.34
N ASN A 73 -15.79 -5.50 22.47
CA ASN A 73 -15.53 -4.06 22.52
C ASN A 73 -14.06 -3.77 22.20
N GLY A 74 -13.15 -4.59 22.66
CA GLY A 74 -11.72 -4.43 22.43
C GLY A 74 -11.35 -4.47 20.94
N PHE A 75 -11.80 -5.47 20.19
CA PHE A 75 -11.43 -5.56 18.78
C PHE A 75 -12.09 -4.47 17.88
N ARG A 76 -13.27 -3.94 18.27
CA ARG A 76 -13.89 -2.77 17.59
C ARG A 76 -13.08 -1.49 17.88
N THR A 77 -12.62 -1.32 19.10
CA THR A 77 -11.80 -0.18 19.50
C THR A 77 -10.46 -0.17 18.75
N ILE A 78 -9.83 -1.33 18.61
CA ILE A 78 -8.57 -1.46 17.85
C ILE A 78 -8.75 -1.04 16.38
N LEU A 79 -9.83 -1.42 15.72
CA LEU A 79 -10.10 -0.97 14.37
C LEU A 79 -10.14 0.56 14.28
N GLY A 80 -10.88 1.20 15.18
CA GLY A 80 -10.94 2.66 15.22
C GLY A 80 -9.56 3.31 15.45
N GLN A 81 -8.79 2.79 16.39
CA GLN A 81 -7.45 3.30 16.69
C GLN A 81 -6.48 3.14 15.53
N THR A 82 -6.47 1.98 14.86
CA THR A 82 -5.57 1.73 13.73
C THR A 82 -5.96 2.53 12.48
N LEU A 83 -7.25 2.75 12.25
CA LEU A 83 -7.71 3.66 11.20
C LEU A 83 -7.32 5.11 11.46
N LEU A 84 -7.47 5.59 12.69
CA LEU A 84 -7.00 6.93 13.08
C LEU A 84 -5.49 7.06 12.93
N ALA A 85 -4.72 6.05 13.31
CA ALA A 85 -3.28 6.02 13.11
C ALA A 85 -2.92 6.04 11.62
N ALA A 86 -3.60 5.24 10.78
CA ALA A 86 -3.40 5.22 9.34
C ALA A 86 -3.64 6.60 8.70
N ILE A 87 -4.73 7.26 9.06
CA ILE A 87 -5.08 8.61 8.56
C ILE A 87 -4.04 9.63 9.04
N SER A 88 -3.64 9.59 10.31
CA SER A 88 -2.66 10.52 10.86
C SER A 88 -1.30 10.37 10.18
N ILE A 89 -0.81 9.15 10.01
CA ILE A 89 0.45 8.85 9.32
C ILE A 89 0.36 9.31 7.86
N SER A 90 -0.74 9.02 7.17
CA SER A 90 -0.95 9.45 5.79
C SER A 90 -0.89 10.97 5.63
N PHE A 91 -1.51 11.69 6.55
CA PHE A 91 -1.49 13.15 6.56
C PHE A 91 -0.06 13.69 6.71
N ILE A 92 0.72 13.13 7.64
CA ILE A 92 2.13 13.49 7.84
C ILE A 92 2.95 13.21 6.57
N VAL A 93 2.73 12.06 5.93
CA VAL A 93 3.44 11.69 4.69
C VAL A 93 3.13 12.66 3.55
N ILE A 94 1.87 13.05 3.38
CA ILE A 94 1.48 14.04 2.36
C ILE A 94 2.10 15.41 2.66
N LEU A 95 2.19 15.82 3.91
CA LEU A 95 2.88 17.07 4.27
C LEU A 95 4.38 17.01 3.98
N LEU A 96 5.00 15.86 4.18
CA LEU A 96 6.44 15.64 3.98
C LEU A 96 6.79 15.12 2.58
N GLN A 97 5.84 15.10 1.62
CA GLN A 97 6.05 14.52 0.29
C GLN A 97 7.27 15.09 -0.45
N ASN A 98 7.52 16.41 -0.32
CA ASN A 98 8.67 17.05 -0.96
C ASN A 98 10.00 16.54 -0.42
N GLN A 99 10.10 16.41 0.91
CA GLN A 99 11.30 15.91 1.56
C GLN A 99 11.55 14.44 1.22
N ILE A 100 10.49 13.62 1.23
CA ILE A 100 10.57 12.20 0.89
C ILE A 100 11.05 12.03 -0.55
N ASN A 101 10.49 12.80 -1.50
CA ASN A 101 10.90 12.75 -2.90
C ASN A 101 12.38 13.15 -3.07
N GLN A 102 12.80 14.27 -2.50
CA GLN A 102 14.19 14.73 -2.61
C GLN A 102 15.19 13.75 -2.00
N ILE A 103 14.93 13.24 -0.80
CA ILE A 103 15.79 12.26 -0.16
C ILE A 103 15.82 10.95 -0.97
N GLY A 104 14.67 10.49 -1.46
CA GLY A 104 14.59 9.28 -2.28
C GLY A 104 15.40 9.39 -3.57
N LEU A 105 15.28 10.49 -4.31
CA LEU A 105 16.02 10.73 -5.53
C LEU A 105 17.53 10.88 -5.27
N PHE A 106 17.90 11.55 -4.18
CA PHE A 106 19.29 11.68 -3.78
C PHE A 106 19.94 10.33 -3.45
N LEU A 107 19.23 9.46 -2.73
CA LEU A 107 19.73 8.13 -2.36
C LEU A 107 19.90 7.20 -3.58
N ILE A 108 19.02 7.33 -4.57
CA ILE A 108 19.09 6.49 -5.79
C ILE A 108 20.13 7.02 -6.77
N GLY A 109 20.47 8.32 -6.71
CA GLY A 109 21.45 8.94 -7.60
C GLY A 109 20.98 8.98 -9.06
N SER A 110 19.68 9.25 -9.29
CA SER A 110 19.10 9.28 -10.62
C SER A 110 19.60 10.47 -11.47
N GLN A 111 19.71 10.27 -12.79
CA GLN A 111 20.02 11.34 -13.75
C GLN A 111 18.91 12.40 -13.74
N GLU A 112 19.25 13.63 -14.12
CA GLU A 112 18.32 14.78 -14.04
C GLU A 112 17.02 14.58 -14.80
N SER A 113 17.08 14.02 -16.01
CA SER A 113 15.91 13.72 -16.83
C SER A 113 14.99 12.68 -16.17
N VAL A 114 15.57 11.60 -15.64
CA VAL A 114 14.87 10.54 -14.93
C VAL A 114 14.25 11.07 -13.63
N ALA A 115 14.99 11.90 -12.88
CA ALA A 115 14.52 12.49 -11.63
C ALA A 115 13.30 13.40 -11.84
N TYR A 116 13.26 14.14 -12.94
CA TYR A 116 12.14 15.01 -13.27
C TYR A 116 10.84 14.22 -13.47
N TYR A 117 10.84 13.21 -14.34
CA TYR A 117 9.65 12.37 -14.57
C TYR A 117 9.29 11.49 -13.37
N ALA A 118 10.29 10.99 -12.63
CA ALA A 118 10.08 10.24 -11.40
C ALA A 118 9.34 11.08 -10.35
N SER A 119 9.71 12.37 -10.22
CA SER A 119 9.02 13.29 -9.31
C SER A 119 7.56 13.49 -9.68
N GLN A 120 7.25 13.68 -10.96
CA GLN A 120 5.87 13.85 -11.42
C GLN A 120 5.02 12.62 -11.09
N TYR A 121 5.53 11.44 -11.40
CA TYR A 121 4.85 10.19 -11.08
C TYR A 121 4.68 10.00 -9.57
N PHE A 122 5.72 10.31 -8.78
CA PHE A 122 5.69 10.24 -7.33
C PHE A 122 4.58 11.13 -6.73
N TYR A 123 4.46 12.39 -7.18
CA TYR A 123 3.45 13.32 -6.67
C TYR A 123 2.01 12.89 -6.98
N ILE A 124 1.80 12.19 -8.08
CA ILE A 124 0.48 11.61 -8.39
C ILE A 124 0.21 10.40 -7.49
N ARG A 125 1.15 9.48 -7.43
CA ARG A 125 0.97 8.19 -6.75
C ARG A 125 0.95 8.28 -5.22
N ILE A 126 1.56 9.31 -4.63
CA ILE A 126 1.60 9.49 -3.17
C ILE A 126 0.20 9.71 -2.58
N TRP A 127 -0.74 10.22 -3.36
CA TRP A 127 -2.14 10.36 -2.95
C TRP A 127 -2.84 9.02 -2.71
N GLY A 128 -2.28 7.92 -3.18
CA GLY A 128 -2.73 6.56 -2.89
C GLY A 128 -2.29 6.03 -1.51
N ILE A 129 -1.36 6.70 -0.82
CA ILE A 129 -0.85 6.26 0.50
C ILE A 129 -1.96 6.15 1.56
N PRO A 130 -2.88 7.12 1.69
CA PRO A 130 -3.99 7.00 2.64
C PRO A 130 -4.79 5.71 2.45
N ALA A 131 -5.16 5.41 1.21
CA ALA A 131 -5.92 4.20 0.88
C ALA A 131 -5.11 2.93 1.23
N THR A 132 -3.82 2.91 0.92
CA THR A 132 -2.93 1.78 1.24
C THR A 132 -2.82 1.54 2.74
N LEU A 133 -2.65 2.58 3.56
CA LEU A 133 -2.52 2.44 5.02
C LEU A 133 -3.86 2.05 5.67
N ILE A 134 -4.98 2.58 5.19
CA ILE A 134 -6.32 2.14 5.61
C ILE A 134 -6.50 0.66 5.27
N ASN A 135 -6.12 0.25 4.07
CA ASN A 135 -6.19 -1.15 3.65
C ASN A 135 -5.33 -2.06 4.54
N PHE A 136 -4.12 -1.65 4.93
CA PHE A 136 -3.29 -2.40 5.88
C PHE A 136 -3.98 -2.59 7.23
N SER A 137 -4.65 -1.56 7.75
CA SER A 137 -5.42 -1.64 8.99
C SER A 137 -6.59 -2.61 8.86
N LEU A 138 -7.35 -2.54 7.77
CA LEU A 138 -8.50 -3.42 7.50
C LEU A 138 -8.06 -4.87 7.32
N ILE A 139 -7.06 -5.12 6.47
CA ILE A 139 -6.52 -6.47 6.24
C ILE A 139 -6.00 -7.06 7.55
N GLY A 140 -5.23 -6.29 8.34
CA GLY A 140 -4.73 -6.72 9.63
C GLY A 140 -5.86 -7.10 10.59
N TRP A 141 -6.92 -6.32 10.61
CA TRP A 141 -8.09 -6.57 11.44
C TRP A 141 -8.85 -7.84 11.01
N PHE A 142 -9.11 -8.03 9.71
CA PHE A 142 -9.80 -9.22 9.20
C PHE A 142 -8.99 -10.49 9.38
N ILE A 143 -7.66 -10.44 9.23
CA ILE A 143 -6.79 -11.58 9.52
C ILE A 143 -6.88 -11.93 11.01
N GLY A 144 -6.84 -10.93 11.90
CA GLY A 144 -6.96 -11.14 13.34
C GLY A 144 -8.30 -11.76 13.77
N LEU A 145 -9.38 -11.47 13.04
CA LEU A 145 -10.70 -12.11 13.23
C LEU A 145 -10.82 -13.49 12.57
N GLN A 146 -9.77 -13.99 11.90
CA GLN A 146 -9.77 -15.24 11.13
C GLN A 146 -10.83 -15.27 10.00
N ASN A 147 -11.26 -14.12 9.51
CA ASN A 147 -12.26 -13.99 8.46
C ASN A 147 -11.60 -13.71 7.11
N GLY A 148 -11.11 -14.75 6.45
CA GLY A 148 -10.41 -14.65 5.17
C GLY A 148 -11.28 -14.27 3.96
N SER A 149 -12.60 -14.46 4.04
CA SER A 149 -13.50 -14.14 2.92
C SER A 149 -13.63 -12.64 2.66
N CYS A 150 -13.47 -11.81 3.68
CA CYS A 150 -13.56 -10.35 3.57
C CYS A 150 -12.28 -9.73 2.95
N LEU A 151 -11.16 -10.47 2.94
CA LEU A 151 -9.89 -10.02 2.36
C LEU A 151 -9.94 -9.83 0.85
N LEU A 152 -10.70 -10.65 0.13
CA LEU A 152 -10.91 -10.49 -1.31
C LEU A 152 -11.55 -9.14 -1.64
N TYR A 153 -12.61 -8.77 -0.93
CA TYR A 153 -13.31 -7.51 -1.17
C TYR A 153 -12.47 -6.27 -0.86
N THR A 154 -11.61 -6.31 0.17
CA THR A 154 -10.75 -5.17 0.51
C THR A 154 -9.58 -5.01 -0.45
N SER A 155 -9.06 -6.10 -1.03
CA SER A 155 -8.01 -6.04 -2.04
C SER A 155 -8.54 -5.48 -3.35
N ASP A 156 -9.68 -5.99 -3.83
CA ASP A 156 -10.30 -5.52 -5.07
C ASP A 156 -10.68 -4.03 -4.99
N ALA A 157 -11.25 -3.59 -3.85
CA ALA A 157 -11.60 -2.19 -3.65
C ALA A 157 -10.37 -1.26 -3.55
N ALA A 158 -9.22 -1.76 -3.08
CA ALA A 158 -7.98 -0.98 -3.04
C ALA A 158 -7.34 -0.86 -4.43
N ASP A 159 -7.44 -1.90 -5.25
CA ASP A 159 -6.96 -1.90 -6.63
C ASP A 159 -7.82 -1.00 -7.54
N GLU A 160 -9.16 -1.02 -7.35
CA GLU A 160 -10.07 -0.08 -8.03
C GLU A 160 -9.86 1.38 -7.57
N GLY A 161 -9.57 1.60 -6.28
CA GLY A 161 -9.31 2.94 -5.73
C GLY A 161 -8.00 3.58 -6.19
N LEU A 162 -7.05 2.80 -6.70
CA LEU A 162 -5.79 3.28 -7.29
C LEU A 162 -5.94 3.69 -8.76
N GLY A 163 -7.17 3.66 -9.29
CA GLY A 163 -7.56 4.34 -10.52
C GLY A 163 -6.73 3.94 -11.73
N VAL A 164 -6.92 2.72 -12.19
CA VAL A 164 -6.60 2.40 -13.58
C VAL A 164 -7.92 2.14 -14.30
N ASP A 165 -8.68 3.21 -14.49
CA ASP A 165 -9.60 3.28 -15.60
C ASP A 165 -8.76 3.60 -16.85
N LEU A 166 -8.47 2.58 -17.61
CA LEU A 166 -8.07 2.66 -19.01
C LEU A 166 -9.02 1.85 -19.85
#